data_65b933af35f93b2215973dc75d122b26
#
_entry.id   65b933af35f93b2215973dc75d122b26
#
_cell.length_a   1.000
_cell.length_b   1.000
_cell.length_c   1.000
_cell.angle_alpha   90.00
_cell.angle_beta   90.00
_cell.angle_gamma   90.00
#
_symmetry.space_group_name_H-M   'P 1'
#
loop_
_entity.id
_entity.type
_entity.pdbx_description
1 polymer ?
#
loop_
_entity_poly.entity_id
_entity_poly.type
_entity_poly.pdbx_seq_one_letter_code
_entity_poly.pdbx_strand_id
1 'polypeptide(L)'
;MIVITLNKYTVKVKVIFLFCLLGISCMLKAADKPIIKIETDCTSLIFQVGDNSRLYQRYLGKKLNHESDFVYLPQGTEVYITHGAEDYFEPAIQVLHNDGNPSLLLKYVEHSSSRQNDGGVETVITLKDDKYPVTVKLHYITYAAENIIKTFTEINHQEKKPIVLSKYASSMLHFNRDKYFLTEFSGDWAHEVNI
;
A
#
# COMPACT_ATOMS: atom_id res chain seq x y z
N MET A 1 26.67 -50.77 -38.00
CA MET A 1 25.59 -49.91 -38.53
C MET A 1 24.53 -49.52 -37.49
N ILE A 2 24.88 -49.52 -36.21
CA ILE A 2 23.97 -49.19 -35.10
C ILE A 2 24.27 -47.83 -34.44
N VAL A 3 25.45 -47.25 -34.76
CA VAL A 3 25.90 -45.98 -34.10
C VAL A 3 25.26 -44.72 -34.69
N ILE A 4 24.71 -44.76 -35.91
CA ILE A 4 24.13 -43.56 -36.57
C ILE A 4 22.70 -43.26 -36.11
N THR A 5 21.97 -44.27 -35.60
CA THR A 5 20.57 -44.08 -35.18
C THR A 5 20.45 -43.39 -33.79
N LEU A 6 21.43 -43.55 -32.94
CA LEU A 6 21.47 -42.89 -31.61
C LEU A 6 21.66 -41.36 -31.69
N ASN A 7 22.33 -40.88 -32.72
CA ASN A 7 22.62 -39.44 -32.87
C ASN A 7 21.37 -38.63 -33.29
N LYS A 8 20.42 -39.24 -34.01
CA LYS A 8 19.17 -38.58 -34.43
C LYS A 8 18.21 -38.35 -33.25
N TYR A 9 18.16 -39.29 -32.29
CA TYR A 9 17.31 -39.13 -31.10
C TYR A 9 17.88 -38.12 -30.11
N THR A 10 19.19 -38.06 -29.96
CA THR A 10 19.87 -37.10 -29.07
C THR A 10 19.69 -35.67 -29.56
N VAL A 11 19.70 -35.43 -30.87
CA VAL A 11 19.47 -34.09 -31.45
C VAL A 11 18.00 -33.66 -31.26
N LYS A 12 17.04 -34.57 -31.48
CA LYS A 12 15.61 -34.27 -31.29
C LYS A 12 15.27 -33.98 -29.83
N VAL A 13 15.83 -34.72 -28.88
CA VAL A 13 15.64 -34.44 -27.44
C VAL A 13 16.24 -33.12 -27.03
N LYS A 14 17.43 -32.76 -27.52
CA LYS A 14 18.05 -31.45 -27.24
C LYS A 14 17.24 -30.27 -27.81
N VAL A 15 16.68 -30.43 -29.01
CA VAL A 15 15.84 -29.40 -29.65
C VAL A 15 14.51 -29.26 -28.90
N ILE A 16 13.89 -30.33 -28.46
CA ILE A 16 12.65 -30.31 -27.66
C ILE A 16 12.91 -29.63 -26.28
N PHE A 17 14.03 -29.97 -25.63
CA PHE A 17 14.40 -29.32 -24.34
C PHE A 17 14.70 -27.83 -24.52
N LEU A 18 15.34 -27.43 -25.61
CA LEU A 18 15.62 -26.02 -25.92
C LEU A 18 14.33 -25.24 -26.23
N PHE A 19 13.36 -25.86 -26.91
CA PHE A 19 12.05 -25.27 -27.18
C PHE A 19 11.20 -25.12 -25.90
N CYS A 20 11.26 -26.08 -24.97
CA CYS A 20 10.60 -25.96 -23.66
C CYS A 20 11.23 -24.87 -22.79
N LEU A 21 12.55 -24.69 -22.82
CA LEU A 21 13.22 -23.60 -22.10
C LEU A 21 12.88 -22.21 -22.69
N LEU A 22 12.75 -22.07 -24.00
CA LEU A 22 12.32 -20.85 -24.67
C LEU A 22 10.83 -20.53 -24.43
N GLY A 23 9.98 -21.55 -24.31
CA GLY A 23 8.55 -21.39 -24.02
C GLY A 23 8.27 -20.90 -22.60
N ILE A 24 9.10 -21.26 -21.63
CA ILE A 24 8.96 -20.83 -20.22
C ILE A 24 9.41 -19.36 -20.02
N SER A 25 10.31 -18.85 -20.85
CA SER A 25 10.77 -17.47 -20.77
C SER A 25 9.71 -16.43 -21.18
N CYS A 26 8.61 -16.82 -21.78
CA CYS A 26 7.59 -15.91 -22.31
C CYS A 26 6.43 -15.64 -21.34
N MET A 27 6.45 -16.19 -20.12
CA MET A 27 5.35 -16.03 -19.14
C MET A 27 5.71 -15.25 -17.86
N LEU A 28 6.87 -14.63 -17.80
CA LEU A 28 7.14 -13.62 -16.79
C LEU A 28 6.52 -12.29 -17.24
N LYS A 29 5.19 -12.23 -17.30
CA LYS A 29 4.49 -10.97 -17.22
C LYS A 29 4.86 -10.37 -15.87
N ALA A 30 5.57 -9.24 -15.87
CA ALA A 30 5.71 -8.45 -14.65
C ALA A 30 4.30 -8.25 -14.09
N ALA A 31 4.04 -8.74 -12.90
CA ALA A 31 2.74 -8.55 -12.27
C ALA A 31 2.51 -7.06 -12.17
N ASP A 32 1.44 -6.54 -12.79
CA ASP A 32 1.06 -5.15 -12.67
C ASP A 32 0.93 -4.83 -11.18
N LYS A 33 1.62 -3.78 -10.74
CA LYS A 33 1.62 -3.36 -9.35
C LYS A 33 0.22 -2.96 -8.95
N PRO A 34 -0.31 -3.45 -7.82
CA PRO A 34 -1.65 -3.13 -7.39
C PRO A 34 -1.88 -1.62 -7.31
N ILE A 35 -2.95 -1.17 -7.94
CA ILE A 35 -3.51 0.17 -7.78
C ILE A 35 -4.76 0.01 -6.91
N ILE A 36 -4.82 0.75 -5.81
CA ILE A 36 -5.92 0.70 -4.85
C ILE A 36 -6.67 2.02 -4.95
N LYS A 37 -7.96 1.94 -5.23
CA LYS A 37 -8.84 3.09 -5.43
C LYS A 37 -9.78 3.21 -4.24
N ILE A 38 -9.72 4.34 -3.56
CA ILE A 38 -10.64 4.73 -2.49
C ILE A 38 -11.47 5.89 -3.04
N GLU A 39 -12.71 5.63 -3.38
CA GLU A 39 -13.51 6.57 -4.16
C GLU A 39 -14.87 6.86 -3.54
N THR A 40 -15.29 8.11 -3.68
CA THR A 40 -16.66 8.58 -3.47
C THR A 40 -17.25 9.01 -4.81
N ASP A 41 -18.42 9.66 -4.81
CA ASP A 41 -19.00 10.20 -6.04
C ASP A 41 -18.22 11.39 -6.59
N CYS A 42 -17.48 12.13 -5.75
CA CYS A 42 -16.76 13.35 -6.14
C CYS A 42 -15.27 13.29 -5.94
N THR A 43 -14.75 12.34 -5.16
CA THR A 43 -13.32 12.30 -4.76
C THR A 43 -12.68 10.96 -5.13
N SER A 44 -11.43 10.99 -5.61
CA SER A 44 -10.56 9.81 -5.73
C SER A 44 -9.32 10.00 -4.86
N LEU A 45 -9.02 9.00 -4.03
CA LEU A 45 -7.75 8.79 -3.34
C LEU A 45 -7.13 7.52 -3.91
N ILE A 46 -5.97 7.65 -4.57
CA ILE A 46 -5.35 6.57 -5.33
C ILE A 46 -4.02 6.19 -4.69
N PHE A 47 -3.89 4.92 -4.37
CA PHE A 47 -2.64 4.32 -3.91
C PHE A 47 -2.06 3.37 -4.95
N GLN A 48 -0.75 3.21 -4.95
CA GLN A 48 -0.05 2.23 -5.76
C GLN A 48 1.10 1.60 -4.98
N VAL A 49 1.28 0.31 -5.16
CA VAL A 49 2.44 -0.41 -4.62
C VAL A 49 3.67 -0.13 -5.50
N GLY A 50 4.76 0.29 -4.89
CA GLY A 50 6.04 0.55 -5.56
C GLY A 50 6.87 -0.70 -5.82
N ASP A 51 8.01 -0.56 -6.53
CA ASP A 51 8.97 -1.66 -6.78
C ASP A 51 9.55 -2.26 -5.51
N ASN A 52 9.68 -1.43 -4.48
CA ASN A 52 10.15 -1.79 -3.14
C ASN A 52 9.05 -2.40 -2.25
N SER A 53 7.89 -2.71 -2.79
CA SER A 53 6.70 -3.19 -2.09
C SER A 53 6.13 -2.21 -1.06
N ARG A 54 6.55 -0.96 -1.05
CA ARG A 54 5.96 0.09 -0.20
C ARG A 54 4.73 0.69 -0.88
N LEU A 55 3.82 1.26 -0.09
CA LEU A 55 2.56 1.84 -0.57
C LEU A 55 2.71 3.35 -0.74
N TYR A 56 2.34 3.88 -1.90
CA TYR A 56 2.46 5.29 -2.26
C TYR A 56 1.11 5.92 -2.59
N GLN A 57 0.84 7.12 -2.06
CA GLN A 57 -0.29 7.94 -2.47
C GLN A 57 0.08 8.64 -3.78
N ARG A 58 -0.62 8.30 -4.86
CA ARG A 58 -0.43 8.86 -6.20
C ARG A 58 -1.30 10.08 -6.44
N TYR A 59 -2.50 10.08 -5.83
CA TYR A 59 -3.49 11.12 -6.07
C TYR A 59 -4.44 11.27 -4.89
N LEU A 60 -4.84 12.50 -4.63
CA LEU A 60 -5.99 12.87 -3.81
C LEU A 60 -6.63 14.11 -4.45
N GLY A 61 -7.89 14.04 -4.83
CA GLY A 61 -8.58 15.15 -5.46
C GLY A 61 -9.91 14.77 -6.08
N LYS A 62 -10.36 15.57 -7.04
CA LYS A 62 -11.61 15.33 -7.77
C LYS A 62 -11.60 13.94 -8.41
N LYS A 63 -12.77 13.28 -8.43
CA LYS A 63 -12.92 11.94 -9.01
C LYS A 63 -12.30 11.86 -10.41
N LEU A 64 -11.49 10.83 -10.61
CA LEU A 64 -10.92 10.49 -11.92
C LEU A 64 -11.87 9.53 -12.64
N ASN A 65 -12.23 9.86 -13.87
CA ASN A 65 -13.27 9.12 -14.62
C ASN A 65 -12.69 8.11 -15.61
N HIS A 66 -11.41 8.24 -15.98
CA HIS A 66 -10.78 7.39 -16.98
C HIS A 66 -9.54 6.69 -16.41
N GLU A 67 -9.37 5.41 -16.72
CA GLU A 67 -8.18 4.65 -16.31
C GLU A 67 -6.88 5.21 -16.91
N SER A 68 -6.97 5.83 -18.09
CA SER A 68 -5.84 6.54 -18.70
C SER A 68 -5.27 7.64 -17.83
N ASP A 69 -6.08 8.24 -16.96
CA ASP A 69 -5.66 9.33 -16.07
C ASP A 69 -4.65 8.85 -15.02
N PHE A 70 -4.69 7.56 -14.64
CA PHE A 70 -3.76 6.98 -13.67
C PHE A 70 -2.33 6.85 -14.21
N VAL A 71 -2.14 6.72 -15.52
CA VAL A 71 -0.83 6.56 -16.15
C VAL A 71 0.03 7.80 -15.96
N TYR A 72 -0.59 8.97 -15.94
CA TYR A 72 0.10 10.27 -15.84
C TYR A 72 0.25 10.78 -14.39
N LEU A 73 -0.17 10.00 -13.40
CA LEU A 73 -0.01 10.41 -12.01
C LEU A 73 1.48 10.42 -11.61
N PRO A 74 1.92 11.41 -10.79
CA PRO A 74 3.29 11.46 -10.28
C PRO A 74 3.60 10.22 -9.42
N GLN A 75 4.88 10.00 -9.13
CA GLN A 75 5.32 8.85 -8.33
C GLN A 75 4.65 8.79 -6.94
N GLY A 76 4.34 9.94 -6.37
CA GLY A 76 3.66 10.04 -5.08
C GLY A 76 4.58 9.94 -3.87
N THR A 77 3.99 10.03 -2.69
CA THR A 77 4.66 9.95 -1.38
C THR A 77 4.18 8.72 -0.65
N GLU A 78 5.04 8.11 0.17
CA GLU A 78 4.67 6.92 0.94
C GLU A 78 3.49 7.20 1.87
N VAL A 79 2.53 6.27 1.89
CA VAL A 79 1.23 6.47 2.57
C VAL A 79 1.35 6.48 4.10
N TYR A 80 2.20 5.63 4.66
CA TYR A 80 2.33 5.48 6.10
C TYR A 80 3.81 5.38 6.47
N ILE A 81 4.48 6.53 6.49
CA ILE A 81 5.92 6.65 6.69
C ILE A 81 6.31 6.09 8.06
N THR A 82 7.33 5.26 8.09
CA THR A 82 7.83 4.64 9.31
C THR A 82 9.14 5.29 9.77
N HIS A 83 9.33 5.40 11.08
CA HIS A 83 10.61 5.83 11.62
C HIS A 83 11.73 4.83 11.29
N GLY A 84 12.90 5.34 10.90
CA GLY A 84 14.05 4.52 10.50
C GLY A 84 14.03 4.02 9.05
N ALA A 85 13.00 4.37 8.28
CA ALA A 85 13.02 4.30 6.83
C ALA A 85 13.86 5.46 6.25
N GLU A 86 14.23 5.38 4.96
CA GLU A 86 15.07 6.38 4.28
C GLU A 86 14.36 7.72 4.02
N ASP A 87 13.33 8.03 4.79
CA ASP A 87 12.49 9.19 4.55
C ASP A 87 12.71 10.25 5.64
N TYR A 88 12.84 11.51 5.24
CA TYR A 88 13.10 12.65 6.13
C TYR A 88 11.83 13.33 6.63
N PHE A 89 10.67 12.80 6.29
CA PHE A 89 9.39 13.34 6.75
C PHE A 89 9.04 12.86 8.16
N GLU A 90 8.14 13.58 8.80
CA GLU A 90 7.59 13.18 10.08
C GLU A 90 6.91 11.80 9.96
N PRO A 91 7.31 10.79 10.75
CA PRO A 91 6.77 9.46 10.61
C PRO A 91 5.34 9.35 11.12
N ALA A 92 4.52 8.54 10.44
CA ALA A 92 3.19 8.17 10.90
C ALA A 92 3.24 7.18 12.07
N ILE A 93 4.30 6.37 12.16
CA ILE A 93 4.48 5.39 13.23
C ILE A 93 5.95 5.33 13.68
N GLN A 94 6.15 5.27 14.99
CA GLN A 94 7.45 5.07 15.60
C GLN A 94 7.36 4.00 16.70
N VAL A 95 8.10 2.94 16.51
CA VAL A 95 8.16 1.78 17.39
C VAL A 95 9.58 1.58 17.90
N LEU A 96 9.73 1.29 19.18
CA LEU A 96 10.96 0.71 19.74
C LEU A 96 10.68 -0.76 20.00
N HIS A 97 11.36 -1.63 19.25
CA HIS A 97 11.21 -3.08 19.35
C HIS A 97 11.78 -3.61 20.66
N ASN A 98 11.43 -4.84 21.02
CA ASN A 98 11.82 -5.44 22.29
C ASN A 98 13.34 -5.64 22.45
N ASP A 99 14.10 -5.59 21.37
CA ASP A 99 15.57 -5.66 21.33
C ASP A 99 16.25 -4.28 21.34
N GLY A 100 15.46 -3.19 21.42
CA GLY A 100 15.93 -1.81 21.40
C GLY A 100 16.15 -1.22 20.02
N ASN A 101 15.81 -1.93 18.94
CA ASN A 101 15.88 -1.40 17.58
C ASN A 101 14.66 -0.47 17.30
N PRO A 102 14.88 0.77 16.82
CA PRO A 102 13.79 1.69 16.48
C PRO A 102 13.31 1.60 15.03
N SER A 103 13.95 0.77 14.18
CA SER A 103 13.67 0.73 12.75
C SER A 103 12.49 -0.17 12.43
N LEU A 104 11.53 0.35 11.69
CA LEU A 104 10.36 -0.35 11.18
C LEU A 104 10.27 -0.14 9.66
N LEU A 105 10.08 -1.20 8.89
CA LEU A 105 9.92 -1.12 7.42
C LEU A 105 8.68 -1.86 6.98
N LEU A 106 7.59 -1.14 6.82
CA LEU A 106 6.31 -1.69 6.42
C LEU A 106 6.24 -1.90 4.90
N LYS A 107 5.92 -3.12 4.49
CA LYS A 107 5.66 -3.51 3.10
C LYS A 107 4.21 -3.90 2.92
N TYR A 108 3.68 -3.60 1.76
CA TYR A 108 2.36 -4.04 1.35
C TYR A 108 2.29 -5.56 1.26
N VAL A 109 1.22 -6.13 1.81
CA VAL A 109 0.92 -7.57 1.74
C VAL A 109 -0.28 -7.80 0.84
N GLU A 110 -1.41 -7.19 1.19
CA GLU A 110 -2.69 -7.38 0.51
C GLU A 110 -3.66 -6.23 0.81
N HIS A 111 -4.75 -6.18 0.07
CA HIS A 111 -5.90 -5.35 0.40
C HIS A 111 -7.19 -6.08 0.08
N SER A 112 -8.26 -5.69 0.74
CA SER A 112 -9.61 -6.18 0.48
C SER A 112 -10.62 -5.06 0.64
N SER A 113 -11.76 -5.17 -0.07
CA SER A 113 -12.86 -4.22 0.06
C SER A 113 -14.15 -4.98 0.34
N SER A 114 -14.95 -4.46 1.27
CA SER A 114 -16.23 -5.03 1.66
C SER A 114 -17.27 -3.96 1.92
N ARG A 115 -18.53 -4.25 1.61
CA ARG A 115 -19.65 -3.36 1.95
C ARG A 115 -20.03 -3.53 3.41
N GLN A 116 -20.18 -2.41 4.11
CA GLN A 116 -20.62 -2.36 5.50
C GLN A 116 -22.16 -2.31 5.60
N ASN A 117 -22.71 -2.65 6.77
CA ASN A 117 -24.15 -2.65 7.00
C ASN A 117 -24.78 -1.25 6.93
N ASP A 118 -24.00 -0.21 7.19
CA ASP A 118 -24.42 1.20 7.12
C ASP A 118 -24.33 1.80 5.71
N GLY A 119 -24.02 0.97 4.71
CA GLY A 119 -23.91 1.36 3.30
C GLY A 119 -22.54 1.83 2.87
N GLY A 120 -21.60 2.02 3.79
CA GLY A 120 -20.20 2.33 3.50
C GLY A 120 -19.50 1.18 2.77
N VAL A 121 -18.40 1.50 2.09
CA VAL A 121 -17.47 0.49 1.54
C VAL A 121 -16.15 0.64 2.27
N GLU A 122 -15.77 -0.38 3.03
CA GLU A 122 -14.49 -0.44 3.72
C GLU A 122 -13.44 -1.10 2.83
N THR A 123 -12.32 -0.41 2.66
CA THR A 123 -11.09 -0.98 2.08
C THR A 123 -10.03 -1.06 3.17
N VAL A 124 -9.52 -2.25 3.39
CA VAL A 124 -8.46 -2.55 4.36
C VAL A 124 -7.18 -2.87 3.60
N ILE A 125 -6.10 -2.15 3.90
CA ILE A 125 -4.78 -2.38 3.32
C ILE A 125 -3.85 -2.88 4.41
N THR A 126 -3.29 -4.08 4.25
CA THR A 126 -2.40 -4.72 5.21
C THR A 126 -0.94 -4.46 4.83
N LEU A 127 -0.21 -3.87 5.77
CA LEU A 127 1.22 -3.65 5.70
C LEU A 127 1.91 -4.48 6.80
N LYS A 128 3.12 -5.01 6.52
CA LYS A 128 3.87 -5.84 7.46
C LYS A 128 5.36 -5.57 7.38
N ASP A 129 6.05 -5.64 8.51
CA ASP A 129 7.51 -5.65 8.56
C ASP A 129 8.05 -7.06 8.30
N ASP A 130 9.17 -7.16 7.56
CA ASP A 130 9.79 -8.45 7.21
C ASP A 130 10.63 -9.03 8.37
N LYS A 131 11.13 -8.19 9.27
CA LYS A 131 12.03 -8.59 10.36
C LYS A 131 11.30 -8.78 11.67
N TYR A 132 10.36 -7.89 11.95
CA TYR A 132 9.60 -7.88 13.19
C TYR A 132 8.15 -8.30 12.93
N PRO A 133 7.53 -9.07 13.83
CA PRO A 133 6.14 -9.48 13.67
C PRO A 133 5.19 -8.32 14.01
N VAL A 134 5.33 -7.21 13.27
CA VAL A 134 4.47 -6.03 13.34
C VAL A 134 3.63 -5.94 12.07
N THR A 135 2.34 -5.77 12.25
CA THR A 135 1.37 -5.61 11.18
C THR A 135 0.57 -4.34 11.40
N VAL A 136 0.40 -3.56 10.35
CA VAL A 136 -0.43 -2.35 10.33
C VAL A 136 -1.50 -2.52 9.30
N LYS A 137 -2.76 -2.28 9.66
CA LYS A 137 -3.88 -2.24 8.73
C LYS A 137 -4.41 -0.83 8.64
N LEU A 138 -4.45 -0.31 7.43
CA LEU A 138 -5.01 0.99 7.11
C LEU A 138 -6.44 0.79 6.63
N HIS A 139 -7.39 1.37 7.35
CA HIS A 139 -8.82 1.27 7.06
C HIS A 139 -9.32 2.56 6.42
N TYR A 140 -10.01 2.42 5.30
CA TYR A 140 -10.66 3.50 4.58
C TYR A 140 -12.12 3.12 4.33
N ILE A 141 -13.06 3.83 4.94
CA ILE A 141 -14.49 3.62 4.73
C ILE A 141 -15.03 4.79 3.93
N THR A 142 -15.56 4.50 2.74
CA THR A 142 -16.14 5.51 1.87
C THR A 142 -17.66 5.50 1.97
N TYR A 143 -18.24 6.70 2.12
CA TYR A 143 -19.65 6.99 1.97
C TYR A 143 -19.78 7.82 0.68
N ALA A 144 -20.19 7.14 -0.40
CA ALA A 144 -20.06 7.69 -1.75
C ALA A 144 -20.88 8.96 -1.96
N ALA A 145 -22.16 8.93 -1.59
CA ALA A 145 -23.09 10.04 -1.79
C ALA A 145 -22.75 11.26 -0.91
N GLU A 146 -22.27 11.02 0.31
CA GLU A 146 -21.90 12.05 1.26
C GLU A 146 -20.52 12.65 0.97
N ASN A 147 -19.77 12.05 0.05
CA ASN A 147 -18.38 12.41 -0.26
C ASN A 147 -17.46 12.38 0.97
N ILE A 148 -17.63 11.38 1.82
CA ILE A 148 -16.86 11.19 3.06
C ILE A 148 -15.94 9.99 2.91
N ILE A 149 -14.68 10.15 3.35
CA ILE A 149 -13.72 9.08 3.56
C ILE A 149 -13.34 9.07 5.03
N LYS A 150 -13.79 8.07 5.77
CA LYS A 150 -13.41 7.83 7.17
C LYS A 150 -12.17 6.95 7.21
N THR A 151 -11.18 7.30 8.04
CA THR A 151 -9.92 6.55 8.15
C THR A 151 -9.60 6.22 9.60
N PHE A 152 -8.99 5.05 9.81
CA PHE A 152 -8.35 4.68 11.07
C PHE A 152 -7.28 3.61 10.81
N THR A 153 -6.43 3.38 11.80
CA THR A 153 -5.30 2.44 11.71
C THR A 153 -5.39 1.41 12.83
N GLU A 154 -5.20 0.13 12.49
CA GLU A 154 -5.03 -0.97 13.43
C GLU A 154 -3.55 -1.36 13.44
N ILE A 155 -2.94 -1.42 14.64
CA ILE A 155 -1.55 -1.82 14.83
C ILE A 155 -1.53 -3.07 15.69
N ASN A 156 -0.87 -4.12 15.20
CA ASN A 156 -0.73 -5.39 15.90
C ASN A 156 0.74 -5.81 15.92
N HIS A 157 1.21 -6.37 17.04
CA HIS A 157 2.52 -6.98 17.12
C HIS A 157 2.45 -8.34 17.83
N GLN A 158 3.38 -9.23 17.50
CA GLN A 158 3.51 -10.57 18.08
C GLN A 158 4.95 -10.80 18.59
N GLU A 159 5.63 -9.75 18.98
CA GLU A 159 6.94 -9.87 19.60
C GLU A 159 6.81 -10.53 20.99
N LYS A 160 7.85 -11.30 21.40
CA LYS A 160 7.83 -12.07 22.65
C LYS A 160 7.79 -11.20 23.90
N LYS A 161 8.21 -9.94 23.81
CA LYS A 161 8.24 -8.98 24.91
C LYS A 161 7.51 -7.70 24.49
N PRO A 162 7.11 -6.83 25.41
CA PRO A 162 6.52 -5.55 25.10
C PRO A 162 7.40 -4.70 24.18
N ILE A 163 6.74 -3.95 23.30
CA ILE A 163 7.34 -2.89 22.48
C ILE A 163 6.88 -1.54 23.02
N VAL A 164 7.56 -0.46 22.62
CA VAL A 164 7.10 0.91 22.90
C VAL A 164 6.61 1.54 21.61
N LEU A 165 5.34 1.89 21.57
CA LEU A 165 4.73 2.69 20.52
C LEU A 165 4.79 4.15 20.94
N SER A 166 5.79 4.89 20.45
CA SER A 166 6.02 6.28 20.84
C SER A 166 5.26 7.28 19.97
N LYS A 167 4.86 6.86 18.77
CA LYS A 167 4.06 7.66 17.85
C LYS A 167 3.20 6.78 16.96
N TYR A 168 1.97 7.23 16.69
CA TYR A 168 1.10 6.64 15.67
C TYR A 168 0.13 7.70 15.14
N ALA A 169 -0.28 7.55 13.89
CA ALA A 169 -1.29 8.37 13.24
C ALA A 169 -2.48 7.49 12.83
N SER A 170 -3.70 8.04 12.94
CA SER A 170 -4.91 7.39 12.44
C SER A 170 -4.93 7.33 10.91
N SER A 171 -4.27 8.31 10.28
CA SER A 171 -4.08 8.38 8.83
C SER A 171 -2.95 9.36 8.52
N MET A 172 -2.35 9.22 7.33
CA MET A 172 -1.40 10.17 6.78
C MET A 172 -1.83 10.46 5.35
N LEU A 173 -2.10 11.73 5.05
CA LEU A 173 -2.52 12.19 3.73
C LEU A 173 -1.54 13.24 3.21
N HIS A 174 -1.19 13.15 1.94
CA HIS A 174 -0.26 14.07 1.30
C HIS A 174 -1.01 14.98 0.35
N PHE A 175 -0.80 16.29 0.51
CA PHE A 175 -1.40 17.34 -0.30
C PHE A 175 -0.31 17.98 -1.16
N ASN A 176 -0.34 17.72 -2.46
CA ASN A 176 0.73 18.10 -3.40
C ASN A 176 0.48 19.45 -4.10
N ARG A 177 -0.43 20.27 -3.57
CA ARG A 177 -0.76 21.57 -4.16
C ARG A 177 -0.77 22.66 -3.09
N ASP A 178 -0.49 23.89 -3.50
CA ASP A 178 -0.67 25.09 -2.69
C ASP A 178 -2.16 25.42 -2.54
N LYS A 179 -2.51 26.17 -1.50
CA LYS A 179 -3.86 26.72 -1.24
C LYS A 179 -4.88 25.68 -0.74
N TYR A 180 -4.49 24.89 0.24
CA TYR A 180 -5.43 24.21 1.11
C TYR A 180 -5.78 25.08 2.30
N PHE A 181 -7.01 24.99 2.77
CA PHE A 181 -7.45 25.59 4.03
C PHE A 181 -7.66 24.47 5.03
N LEU A 182 -7.00 24.56 6.17
CA LEU A 182 -7.27 23.72 7.33
C LEU A 182 -8.22 24.49 8.24
N THR A 183 -9.39 23.91 8.50
CA THR A 183 -10.31 24.44 9.52
C THR A 183 -10.25 23.52 10.72
N GLU A 184 -9.87 24.05 11.85
CA GLU A 184 -9.88 23.34 13.13
C GLU A 184 -10.96 23.93 14.03
N PHE A 185 -11.60 23.07 14.78
CA PHE A 185 -12.52 23.46 15.83
C PHE A 185 -11.87 23.15 17.16
N SER A 186 -11.67 24.16 17.97
CA SER A 186 -11.20 23.98 19.34
C SER A 186 -12.34 24.16 20.31
N GLY A 187 -12.33 23.42 21.40
CA GLY A 187 -13.32 23.54 22.46
C GLY A 187 -12.69 23.17 23.78
N ASP A 188 -13.15 23.84 24.83
CA ASP A 188 -12.82 23.55 26.22
C ASP A 188 -14.12 23.59 27.04
N TRP A 189 -14.07 23.17 28.27
CA TRP A 189 -15.23 23.19 29.15
C TRP A 189 -15.79 24.64 29.25
N ALA A 190 -17.05 24.79 28.82
CA ALA A 190 -17.74 26.08 28.66
C ALA A 190 -17.28 27.03 27.51
N HIS A 191 -16.41 26.53 26.61
CA HIS A 191 -16.05 27.21 25.35
C HIS A 191 -16.13 26.18 24.21
N GLU A 192 -17.34 25.96 23.69
CA GLU A 192 -17.56 24.98 22.62
C GLU A 192 -17.41 25.64 21.25
N VAL A 193 -16.76 24.92 20.32
CA VAL A 193 -16.70 25.23 18.89
C VAL A 193 -16.17 26.64 18.58
N ASN A 194 -14.94 26.97 18.97
CA ASN A 194 -14.22 28.11 18.44
C ASN A 194 -13.51 27.73 17.13
N ILE A 195 -13.58 28.60 16.11
CA ILE A 195 -12.90 28.45 14.82
C ILE A 195 -11.63 29.29 14.83
#